data_74336c015b3bd1c2bc00abcec9268550
#
_entry.id   74336c015b3bd1c2bc00abcec9268550
#
_cell.length_a   1.000
_cell.length_b   1.000
_cell.length_c   1.000
_cell.angle_alpha   90.00
_cell.angle_beta   90.00
_cell.angle_gamma   90.00
#
_symmetry.space_group_name_H-M   'P 1'
#
loop_
_entity.id
_entity.type
_entity.pdbx_description
1 polymer ?
#
loop_
_entity_poly.entity_id
_entity_poly.type
_entity_poly.pdbx_seq_one_letter_code
_entity_poly.pdbx_strand_id
1 'polypeptide(L)'
;MKLPGKIAIMGGGSWATAIAKIVLAQSESINWYMRRDDRIEEFKRLGHNPAYLTSVRFDIKRINFSSDINKIVKESDTLIFVTPSPYLKSHLKKLKTKIKDKFIVTAIKGIVPDENLIV
;
A
#
# COMPACT_ATOMS: atom_id res chain seq x y z
N MET A 1 -14.23 10.80 -1.67
CA MET A 1 -14.42 9.46 -2.19
C MET A 1 -14.26 8.42 -1.09
N LYS A 2 -15.15 7.48 -1.05
CA LYS A 2 -15.08 6.42 -0.06
C LYS A 2 -14.88 5.08 -0.72
N LEU A 3 -13.87 4.34 -0.27
CA LEU A 3 -13.62 3.00 -0.76
C LEU A 3 -14.23 1.96 0.18
N PRO A 4 -14.60 0.79 -0.34
CA PRO A 4 -15.29 -0.22 0.48
C PRO A 4 -14.42 -0.79 1.59
N GLY A 5 -15.00 -0.84 2.78
CA GLY A 5 -14.45 -1.56 3.92
C GLY A 5 -13.05 -1.19 4.35
N LYS A 6 -12.29 -2.20 4.75
CA LYS A 6 -10.91 -2.00 5.19
C LYS A 6 -9.99 -1.86 3.97
N ILE A 7 -9.22 -0.79 3.95
CA ILE A 7 -8.35 -0.46 2.82
C ILE A 7 -6.92 -0.89 3.10
N ALA A 8 -6.31 -1.52 2.12
CA ALA A 8 -4.91 -1.92 2.21
C ALA A 8 -4.08 -1.18 1.18
N ILE A 9 -2.95 -0.65 1.62
CA ILE A 9 -1.96 -0.04 0.73
C ILE A 9 -0.92 -1.11 0.45
N MET A 10 -0.69 -1.41 -0.82
CA MET A 10 0.21 -2.49 -1.23
C MET A 10 1.47 -1.90 -1.83
N GLY A 11 2.48 -1.74 -0.98
CA GLY A 11 3.77 -1.18 -1.40
C GLY A 11 4.30 -0.15 -0.42
N GLY A 12 5.59 0.13 -0.48
CA GLY A 12 6.24 1.00 0.51
C GLY A 12 7.02 2.18 -0.04
N GLY A 13 6.85 2.53 -1.30
CA GLY A 13 7.57 3.64 -1.91
C GLY A 13 6.92 4.99 -1.66
N SER A 14 7.39 6.01 -2.38
CA SER A 14 6.90 7.37 -2.17
C SER A 14 5.43 7.53 -2.55
N TRP A 15 4.99 6.91 -3.65
CA TRP A 15 3.59 6.96 -4.06
C TRP A 15 2.69 6.29 -3.03
N ALA A 16 3.12 5.11 -2.55
CA ALA A 16 2.35 4.40 -1.54
C ALA A 16 2.22 5.25 -0.28
N THR A 17 3.30 5.90 0.13
CA THR A 17 3.30 6.73 1.32
C THR A 17 2.36 7.92 1.17
N ALA A 18 2.37 8.57 0.01
CA ALA A 18 1.48 9.70 -0.25
C ALA A 18 0.02 9.26 -0.25
N ILE A 19 -0.28 8.16 -0.92
CA ILE A 19 -1.64 7.64 -0.99
C ILE A 19 -2.13 7.21 0.39
N ALA A 20 -1.26 6.55 1.17
CA ALA A 20 -1.61 6.13 2.52
C ALA A 20 -2.02 7.32 3.38
N LYS A 21 -1.31 8.44 3.25
CA LYS A 21 -1.63 9.63 4.02
C LYS A 21 -3.00 10.18 3.64
N ILE A 22 -3.29 10.20 2.35
CA ILE A 22 -4.59 10.68 1.86
C ILE A 22 -5.72 9.78 2.33
N VAL A 23 -5.54 8.47 2.22
CA VAL A 23 -6.57 7.51 2.62
C VAL A 23 -6.81 7.59 4.13
N LEU A 24 -5.73 7.68 4.89
CA LEU A 24 -5.84 7.71 6.35
C LEU A 24 -6.56 8.97 6.85
N ALA A 25 -6.54 10.04 6.06
CA ALA A 25 -7.26 11.25 6.42
C ALA A 25 -8.78 11.03 6.37
N GLN A 26 -9.24 10.01 5.66
CA GLN A 26 -10.66 9.72 5.48
C GLN A 26 -11.08 8.40 6.12
N SER A 27 -10.17 7.66 6.72
CA SER A 27 -10.44 6.35 7.30
C SER A 27 -9.91 6.30 8.71
N GLU A 28 -10.53 5.47 9.56
CA GLU A 28 -10.07 5.32 10.94
C GLU A 28 -8.72 4.62 10.99
N SER A 29 -8.54 3.63 10.11
CA SER A 29 -7.31 2.85 10.08
C SER A 29 -7.14 2.24 8.71
N ILE A 30 -5.91 1.84 8.40
CA ILE A 30 -5.60 1.17 7.15
C ILE A 30 -4.69 -0.01 7.42
N ASN A 31 -4.68 -0.96 6.47
CA ASN A 31 -3.69 -2.02 6.44
C ASN A 31 -2.62 -1.57 5.45
N TRP A 32 -1.37 -1.91 5.72
CA TRP A 32 -0.28 -1.48 4.85
C TRP A 32 0.71 -2.61 4.69
N TYR A 33 0.83 -3.11 3.48
CA TYR A 33 1.79 -4.15 3.14
C TYR A 33 3.11 -3.53 2.69
N MET A 34 4.20 -3.97 3.31
CA MET A 34 5.56 -3.65 2.87
C MET A 34 6.32 -4.95 2.94
N ARG A 35 7.12 -5.25 1.92
CA ARG A 35 7.81 -6.54 1.86
C ARG A 35 8.98 -6.67 2.84
N ARG A 36 9.45 -5.56 3.40
CA ARG A 36 10.63 -5.59 4.30
C ARG A 36 10.24 -5.27 5.73
N ASP A 37 10.46 -6.26 6.60
CA ASP A 37 10.16 -6.10 8.02
C ASP A 37 11.00 -5.00 8.67
N ASP A 38 12.27 -4.85 8.26
CA ASP A 38 13.13 -3.84 8.83
C ASP A 38 12.60 -2.43 8.56
N ARG A 39 12.02 -2.22 7.38
CA ARG A 39 11.42 -0.92 7.04
C ARG A 39 10.18 -0.67 7.88
N ILE A 40 9.39 -1.71 8.10
CA ILE A 40 8.19 -1.60 8.93
C ILE A 40 8.58 -1.20 10.35
N GLU A 41 9.58 -1.87 10.93
CA GLU A 41 10.01 -1.58 12.28
C GLU A 41 10.53 -0.14 12.42
N GLU A 42 11.30 0.31 11.44
CA GLU A 42 11.79 1.68 11.46
C GLU A 42 10.65 2.69 11.32
N PHE A 43 9.69 2.41 10.46
CA PHE A 43 8.54 3.27 10.28
C PHE A 43 7.79 3.44 11.59
N LYS A 44 7.56 2.31 12.30
CA LYS A 44 6.86 2.35 13.57
C LYS A 44 7.63 3.15 14.62
N ARG A 45 8.95 3.01 14.62
CA ARG A 45 9.79 3.71 15.59
C ARG A 45 9.86 5.21 15.34
N LEU A 46 9.94 5.59 14.07
CA LEU A 46 10.13 6.98 13.68
C LEU A 46 8.82 7.77 13.51
N GLY A 47 7.73 7.08 13.20
CA GLY A 47 6.47 7.74 12.91
C GLY A 47 6.41 8.31 11.49
N HIS A 48 7.33 7.90 10.63
CA HIS A 48 7.36 8.30 9.22
C HIS A 48 8.12 7.24 8.43
N ASN A 49 7.94 7.25 7.11
CA ASN A 49 8.65 6.32 6.24
C ASN A 49 10.15 6.64 6.32
N PRO A 50 10.99 5.64 6.61
CA PRO A 50 12.42 5.90 6.76
C PRO A 50 13.15 6.27 5.48
N ALA A 51 12.58 5.96 4.32
CA ALA A 51 13.25 6.15 3.04
C ALA A 51 12.57 7.16 2.11
N TYR A 52 11.26 7.34 2.25
CA TYR A 52 10.49 8.16 1.32
C TYR A 52 9.58 9.11 2.08
N LEU A 53 9.52 10.38 1.64
CA LEU A 53 8.65 11.38 2.23
C LEU A 53 8.80 11.42 3.76
N THR A 54 10.05 11.54 4.20
CA THR A 54 10.38 11.42 5.62
C THR A 54 9.76 12.51 6.49
N SER A 55 9.33 13.62 5.90
CA SER A 55 8.68 14.69 6.65
C SER A 55 7.17 14.45 6.85
N VAL A 56 6.62 13.43 6.19
CA VAL A 56 5.19 13.13 6.33
C VAL A 56 4.99 12.21 7.54
N ARG A 57 4.34 12.73 8.57
CA ARG A 57 4.14 11.99 9.82
C ARG A 57 2.85 11.20 9.80
N PHE A 58 2.86 10.07 10.48
CA PHE A 58 1.71 9.17 10.56
C PHE A 58 1.38 8.83 12.00
N ASP A 59 0.10 8.59 12.25
CA ASP A 59 -0.35 8.04 13.52
C ASP A 59 -0.25 6.52 13.40
N ILE A 60 0.83 5.98 13.93
CA ILE A 60 1.17 4.55 13.78
C ILE A 60 0.07 3.64 14.35
N LYS A 61 -0.65 4.11 15.36
CA LYS A 61 -1.71 3.32 15.98
C LYS A 61 -2.86 3.01 15.03
N ARG A 62 -2.99 3.78 13.97
CA ARG A 62 -4.06 3.60 13.00
C ARG A 62 -3.64 2.78 11.80
N ILE A 63 -2.42 2.24 11.81
CA ILE A 63 -1.88 1.48 10.69
C ILE A 63 -1.53 0.07 11.13
N ASN A 64 -2.06 -0.91 10.41
CA ASN A 64 -1.72 -2.30 10.62
C ASN A 64 -0.72 -2.70 9.54
N PHE A 65 0.56 -2.69 9.88
CA PHE A 65 1.64 -3.07 8.97
C PHE A 65 1.84 -4.58 8.94
N SER A 66 2.19 -5.10 7.77
CA SER A 66 2.61 -6.51 7.67
C SER A 66 3.45 -6.71 6.42
N SER A 67 4.41 -7.63 6.51
CA SER A 67 5.18 -8.07 5.36
C SER A 67 4.59 -9.35 4.76
N ASP A 68 3.50 -9.85 5.33
CA ASP A 68 2.80 -11.02 4.82
C ASP A 68 1.66 -10.55 3.93
N ILE A 69 1.86 -10.64 2.62
CA ILE A 69 0.89 -10.14 1.66
C ILE A 69 -0.45 -10.87 1.76
N ASN A 70 -0.42 -12.16 2.05
CA ASN A 70 -1.66 -12.94 2.15
C ASN A 70 -2.49 -12.52 3.36
N LYS A 71 -1.82 -12.21 4.46
CA LYS A 71 -2.51 -11.74 5.65
C LYS A 71 -3.19 -10.40 5.39
N ILE A 72 -2.47 -9.48 4.76
CA ILE A 72 -3.02 -8.15 4.45
C ILE A 72 -4.22 -8.26 3.52
N VAL A 73 -4.11 -9.08 2.48
CA VAL A 73 -5.21 -9.27 1.53
C VAL A 73 -6.42 -9.88 2.23
N LYS A 74 -6.19 -10.88 3.05
CA LYS A 74 -7.27 -11.57 3.74
C LYS A 74 -8.05 -10.62 4.67
N GLU A 75 -7.35 -9.69 5.28
CA GLU A 75 -7.93 -8.76 6.25
C GLU A 75 -8.47 -7.47 5.63
N SER A 76 -8.46 -7.39 4.30
CA SER A 76 -8.82 -6.15 3.62
C SER A 76 -9.93 -6.36 2.61
N ASP A 77 -10.66 -5.30 2.33
CA ASP A 77 -11.75 -5.32 1.35
C ASP A 77 -11.37 -4.58 0.06
N THR A 78 -10.54 -3.57 0.18
CA THR A 78 -10.04 -2.79 -0.94
C THR A 78 -8.53 -2.85 -0.94
N LEU A 79 -7.95 -3.15 -2.10
CA LEU A 79 -6.49 -3.22 -2.25
C LEU A 79 -6.03 -2.14 -3.21
N ILE A 80 -5.14 -1.27 -2.76
CA ILE A 80 -4.56 -0.23 -3.61
C ILE A 80 -3.12 -0.63 -3.92
N PHE A 81 -2.88 -1.07 -5.16
CA PHE A 81 -1.56 -1.49 -5.58
C PHE A 81 -0.75 -0.29 -6.06
N VAL A 82 0.37 -0.05 -5.41
CA VAL A 82 1.22 1.11 -5.68
C VAL A 82 2.65 0.67 -5.93
N THR A 83 2.83 -0.53 -6.40
CA THR A 83 4.13 -1.09 -6.72
C THR A 83 4.45 -0.82 -8.19
N PRO A 84 5.68 -0.43 -8.54
CA PRO A 84 6.04 -0.25 -9.94
C PRO A 84 5.75 -1.50 -10.76
N SER A 85 5.31 -1.31 -12.01
CA SER A 85 4.91 -2.42 -12.87
C SER A 85 5.82 -3.63 -12.86
N PRO A 86 7.15 -3.48 -12.94
CA PRO A 86 8.03 -4.65 -12.95
C PRO A 86 7.91 -5.53 -11.72
N TYR A 87 7.51 -4.94 -10.60
CA TYR A 87 7.40 -5.68 -9.34
C TYR A 87 6.00 -6.18 -9.04
N LEU A 88 5.00 -5.67 -9.74
CA LEU A 88 3.63 -6.08 -9.50
C LEU A 88 3.44 -7.56 -9.74
N LYS A 89 3.99 -8.06 -10.83
CA LYS A 89 3.89 -9.47 -11.17
C LYS A 89 4.50 -10.34 -10.08
N SER A 90 5.63 -9.91 -9.55
CA SER A 90 6.30 -10.63 -8.48
C SER A 90 5.44 -10.69 -7.22
N HIS A 91 4.80 -9.58 -6.89
CA HIS A 91 3.91 -9.53 -5.73
C HIS A 91 2.68 -10.42 -5.92
N LEU A 92 2.13 -10.44 -7.13
CA LEU A 92 0.97 -11.26 -7.42
C LEU A 92 1.30 -12.75 -7.31
N LYS A 93 2.52 -13.14 -7.65
CA LYS A 93 2.93 -14.53 -7.53
C LYS A 93 2.95 -15.01 -6.08
N LYS A 94 3.15 -14.10 -5.15
CA LYS A 94 3.16 -14.45 -3.72
C LYS A 94 1.76 -14.61 -3.17
N LEU A 95 0.76 -14.10 -3.88
CA LEU A 95 -0.61 -14.17 -3.40
C LEU A 95 -1.18 -15.57 -3.54
N LYS A 96 -1.62 -16.13 -2.43
CA LYS A 96 -2.33 -17.40 -2.41
C LYS A 96 -3.78 -17.16 -2.02
N THR A 97 -4.08 -15.99 -1.48
CA THR A 97 -5.43 -15.62 -1.12
C THR A 97 -6.17 -15.11 -2.34
N LYS A 98 -7.41 -15.54 -2.49
CA LYS A 98 -8.22 -15.11 -3.62
C LYS A 98 -8.52 -13.62 -3.54
N ILE A 99 -8.39 -12.91 -4.65
CA ILE A 99 -8.64 -11.48 -4.68
C ILE A 99 -9.86 -11.09 -5.52
N LYS A 100 -10.54 -12.04 -6.09
CA LYS A 100 -11.67 -11.73 -6.99
C LYS A 100 -12.82 -11.01 -6.31
N ASP A 101 -12.96 -11.18 -5.00
CA ASP A 101 -14.02 -10.52 -4.25
C ASP A 101 -13.57 -9.19 -3.67
N LYS A 102 -12.35 -8.74 -3.99
CA LYS A 102 -11.83 -7.50 -3.48
C LYS A 102 -11.98 -6.38 -4.48
N PHE A 103 -12.11 -5.17 -3.97
CA PHE A 103 -12.13 -3.99 -4.83
C PHE A 103 -10.66 -3.61 -5.09
N ILE A 104 -10.26 -3.62 -6.35
CA ILE A 104 -8.87 -3.41 -6.73
C ILE A 104 -8.68 -2.04 -7.35
N VAL A 105 -7.72 -1.29 -6.81
CA VAL A 105 -7.33 0.00 -7.38
C VAL A 105 -5.86 -0.08 -7.72
N THR A 106 -5.48 0.33 -8.91
CA THR A 106 -4.07 0.38 -9.28
C THR A 106 -3.65 1.83 -9.43
N ALA A 107 -2.59 2.18 -8.72
CA ALA A 107 -2.01 3.51 -8.80
C ALA A 107 -0.53 3.32 -9.03
N ILE A 108 -0.20 2.79 -10.20
CA ILE A 108 1.16 2.43 -10.53
C ILE A 108 1.83 3.56 -11.27
N LYS A 109 2.88 4.07 -10.66
CA LYS A 109 3.64 5.13 -11.26
C LYS A 109 4.46 4.62 -12.41
N GLY A 110 4.64 5.40 -13.43
CA GLY A 110 5.48 5.09 -14.55
C GLY A 110 4.89 4.19 -15.57
N ILE A 111 3.62 4.11 -15.58
CA ILE A 111 3.00 3.40 -16.51
C ILE A 111 3.27 3.96 -17.70
N VAL A 112 3.57 3.92 -18.20
CA VAL A 112 3.84 4.17 -19.14
C VAL A 112 4.09 5.19 -19.68
N PRO A 113 4.91 5.37 -19.74
CA PRO A 113 5.32 6.46 -20.26
C PRO A 113 4.92 6.65 -21.53
N ASP A 114 4.90 6.06 -22.16
CA ASP A 114 4.63 6.23 -23.39
C ASP A 114 3.40 6.14 -23.62
N GLU A 115 3.08 5.81 -23.07
CA GLU A 115 1.94 5.68 -23.21
C GLU A 115 1.30 6.56 -22.86
N ASN A 116 1.67 7.07 -22.63
CA ASN A 116 1.07 7.74 -22.49
C ASN A 116 0.20 7.98 -22.24
N LEU A 117 0.22 7.72 -22.23
CA LEU A 117 -0.55 7.66 -22.14
C LEU A 117 -1.29 7.57 -21.54
N ILE A 118 -1.40 7.33 -21.40
CA ILE A 118 -2.10 7.06 -20.97
C ILE A 118 -2.48 7.14 -20.13
N VAL A 119 -2.46 7.22 -19.77
CA VAL A 119 -2.93 7.01 -19.17
C VAL A 119 -3.51 7.29 -18.92
#